data_83316e136e91419e1eba211e6335992e
#
_entry.id   83316e136e91419e1eba211e6335992e
#
_cell.length_a   1.000
_cell.length_b   1.000
_cell.length_c   1.000
_cell.angle_alpha   90.00
_cell.angle_beta   90.00
_cell.angle_gamma   90.00
#
_symmetry.space_group_name_H-M   'P 1'
#
loop_
_entity.id
_entity.type
_entity.pdbx_description
1 polymer ?
#
loop_
_entity_poly.entity_id
_entity_poly.type
_entity_poly.pdbx_seq_one_letter_code
_entity_poly.pdbx_strand_id
1 'polypeptide(L)'
;SFDLNIYAADSPRSDAADLVTDESLPLFNRLTQGRYAPGSVFKTMTAIMGLETGTVTLNTAFPYENEIISMGNGTDGWKPKGSKWVTYIIRQHFANSASLGKLSMKRAIAYSDNIYFGWLGMQLGAEVFLEWAEKLGFKEAAPFDLPLQSASIANDDDNLRNDAKLLADTAFGQGELLVTPVQLAAAYSV
;
A
#
# COMPACT_ATOMS: atom_id res chain seq x y z
N SER A 1 16.65 -13.84 -10.74
CA SER A 1 16.87 -14.11 -12.19
C SER A 1 18.01 -15.12 -12.33
N PHE A 2 17.91 -15.95 -13.31
CA PHE A 2 18.90 -16.99 -13.62
C PHE A 2 19.29 -16.91 -15.10
N ASP A 3 20.43 -17.55 -15.46
CA ASP A 3 20.89 -17.60 -16.83
C ASP A 3 20.03 -18.59 -17.66
N LEU A 4 19.36 -18.11 -18.68
CA LEU A 4 18.52 -18.94 -19.57
C LEU A 4 19.34 -19.93 -20.39
N ASN A 5 20.65 -19.73 -20.54
CA ASN A 5 21.52 -20.65 -21.28
C ASN A 5 21.60 -22.06 -20.65
N ILE A 6 21.24 -22.20 -19.38
CA ILE A 6 21.15 -23.54 -18.73
C ILE A 6 20.11 -24.45 -19.39
N TYR A 7 19.18 -23.93 -20.18
CA TYR A 7 18.23 -24.69 -20.97
C TYR A 7 18.74 -24.97 -22.42
N ALA A 8 19.94 -24.51 -22.75
CA ALA A 8 20.53 -24.84 -24.05
C ALA A 8 20.73 -26.34 -24.21
N ALA A 9 20.68 -26.83 -25.46
CA ALA A 9 20.70 -28.27 -25.74
C ALA A 9 21.98 -28.96 -25.28
N ASP A 10 23.07 -28.24 -25.12
CA ASP A 10 24.40 -28.69 -24.69
C ASP A 10 24.68 -28.48 -23.19
N SER A 11 23.74 -27.87 -22.45
CA SER A 11 23.89 -27.69 -21.01
C SER A 11 23.64 -28.99 -20.24
N PRO A 12 24.40 -29.28 -19.18
CA PRO A 12 24.15 -30.43 -18.32
C PRO A 12 22.73 -30.35 -17.70
N ARG A 13 22.04 -31.53 -17.68
CA ARG A 13 20.70 -31.58 -17.01
C ARG A 13 20.76 -31.31 -15.52
N SER A 14 21.92 -31.48 -14.89
CA SER A 14 22.18 -31.10 -13.49
C SER A 14 21.93 -29.62 -13.23
N ASP A 15 22.33 -28.75 -14.15
CA ASP A 15 22.22 -27.29 -13.98
C ASP A 15 20.77 -26.83 -13.89
N ALA A 16 19.87 -27.44 -14.66
CA ALA A 16 18.44 -27.18 -14.58
C ALA A 16 17.79 -27.76 -13.30
N ALA A 17 18.28 -28.91 -12.83
CA ALA A 17 17.81 -29.53 -11.60
C ALA A 17 18.21 -28.72 -10.37
N ASP A 18 19.39 -28.11 -10.37
CA ASP A 18 19.89 -27.28 -9.28
C ASP A 18 18.99 -26.04 -9.04
N LEU A 19 18.35 -25.51 -10.08
CA LEU A 19 17.40 -24.40 -9.93
C LEU A 19 16.17 -24.75 -9.10
N VAL A 20 15.76 -26.02 -9.09
CA VAL A 20 14.57 -26.46 -8.33
C VAL A 20 14.87 -26.52 -6.83
N THR A 21 16.12 -26.83 -6.48
CA THR A 21 16.59 -26.98 -5.11
C THR A 21 17.27 -25.73 -4.55
N ASP A 22 17.50 -24.71 -5.38
CA ASP A 22 18.16 -23.46 -5.00
C ASP A 22 17.29 -22.66 -4.02
N GLU A 23 17.81 -22.42 -2.82
CA GLU A 23 17.14 -21.66 -1.76
C GLU A 23 16.78 -20.22 -2.18
N SER A 24 17.45 -19.64 -3.18
CA SER A 24 17.11 -18.32 -3.73
C SER A 24 15.82 -18.32 -4.57
N LEU A 25 15.25 -19.50 -4.82
CA LEU A 25 14.03 -19.72 -5.61
C LEU A 25 14.07 -19.00 -6.97
N PRO A 26 15.07 -19.29 -7.82
CA PRO A 26 15.24 -18.56 -9.09
C PRO A 26 14.08 -18.78 -10.07
N LEU A 27 13.36 -19.90 -9.97
CA LEU A 27 12.17 -20.21 -10.78
C LEU A 27 10.89 -19.54 -10.27
N PHE A 28 10.89 -19.00 -9.05
CA PHE A 28 9.74 -18.30 -8.51
C PHE A 28 9.54 -16.96 -9.22
N ASN A 29 8.41 -16.82 -9.91
CA ASN A 29 8.08 -15.59 -10.61
C ASN A 29 7.62 -14.52 -9.62
N ARG A 30 8.54 -13.67 -9.20
CA ARG A 30 8.27 -12.60 -8.21
C ARG A 30 7.27 -11.56 -8.67
N LEU A 31 7.07 -11.40 -9.99
CA LEU A 31 6.13 -10.41 -10.53
C LEU A 31 4.67 -10.87 -10.41
N THR A 32 4.44 -12.19 -10.58
CA THR A 32 3.09 -12.75 -10.62
C THR A 32 2.73 -13.55 -9.37
N GLN A 33 3.71 -14.13 -8.69
CA GLN A 33 3.51 -15.00 -7.53
C GLN A 33 3.96 -14.36 -6.22
N GLY A 34 4.93 -13.42 -6.28
CA GLY A 34 5.37 -12.67 -5.11
C GLY A 34 4.35 -11.59 -4.71
N ARG A 35 4.02 -11.54 -3.41
CA ARG A 35 3.17 -10.49 -2.84
C ARG A 35 3.98 -9.64 -1.89
N TYR A 36 3.89 -8.35 -2.03
CA TYR A 36 4.70 -7.38 -1.29
C TYR A 36 3.82 -6.24 -0.79
N ALA A 37 4.18 -5.66 0.36
CA ALA A 37 3.60 -4.41 0.79
C ALA A 37 3.96 -3.31 -0.22
N PRO A 38 2.98 -2.66 -0.87
CA PRO A 38 3.26 -1.71 -1.94
C PRO A 38 3.90 -0.41 -1.43
N GLY A 39 3.75 -0.11 -0.15
CA GLY A 39 4.24 1.14 0.41
C GLY A 39 3.58 2.37 -0.23
N SER A 40 4.31 3.47 -0.27
CA SER A 40 3.80 4.79 -0.67
C SER A 40 3.24 4.86 -2.10
N VAL A 41 3.58 3.94 -2.98
CA VAL A 41 2.97 3.91 -4.33
C VAL A 41 1.46 3.62 -4.26
N PHE A 42 0.98 2.95 -3.23
CA PHE A 42 -0.45 2.70 -3.04
C PHE A 42 -1.26 3.97 -2.70
N LYS A 43 -0.62 5.03 -2.24
CA LYS A 43 -1.29 6.31 -1.94
C LYS A 43 -2.03 6.91 -3.13
N THR A 44 -1.57 6.65 -4.35
CA THR A 44 -2.29 7.05 -5.57
C THR A 44 -3.66 6.36 -5.64
N MET A 45 -3.73 5.07 -5.29
CA MET A 45 -5.00 4.34 -5.27
C MET A 45 -5.95 4.92 -4.21
N THR A 46 -5.46 5.18 -3.02
CA THR A 46 -6.24 5.82 -1.95
C THR A 46 -6.68 7.25 -2.34
N ALA A 47 -5.84 7.98 -3.07
CA ALA A 47 -6.21 9.29 -3.61
C ALA A 47 -7.36 9.20 -4.62
N ILE A 48 -7.31 8.22 -5.55
CA ILE A 48 -8.37 7.94 -6.51
C ILE A 48 -9.67 7.64 -5.75
N MET A 49 -9.64 6.73 -4.77
CA MET A 49 -10.81 6.42 -3.94
C MET A 49 -11.42 7.68 -3.32
N GLY A 50 -10.59 8.53 -2.75
CA GLY A 50 -11.03 9.76 -2.10
C GLY A 50 -11.63 10.79 -3.05
N LEU A 51 -11.09 10.90 -4.26
CA LEU A 51 -11.59 11.82 -5.29
C LEU A 51 -12.88 11.32 -5.93
N GLU A 52 -12.93 10.05 -6.30
CA GLU A 52 -14.07 9.44 -6.97
C GLU A 52 -15.31 9.33 -6.06
N THR A 53 -15.11 9.10 -4.78
CA THR A 53 -16.19 9.11 -3.78
C THR A 53 -16.63 10.53 -3.38
N GLY A 54 -15.91 11.56 -3.79
CA GLY A 54 -16.16 12.94 -3.35
C GLY A 54 -15.81 13.18 -1.87
N THR A 55 -15.17 12.23 -1.18
CA THR A 55 -14.74 12.37 0.22
C THR A 55 -13.77 13.53 0.38
N VAL A 56 -12.92 13.74 -0.61
CA VAL A 56 -11.96 14.85 -0.66
C VAL A 56 -11.85 15.43 -2.07
N THR A 57 -11.26 16.60 -2.16
CA THR A 57 -10.81 17.24 -3.40
C THR A 57 -9.30 17.43 -3.37
N LEU A 58 -8.70 17.82 -4.48
CA LEU A 58 -7.25 18.12 -4.54
C LEU A 58 -6.83 19.21 -3.53
N ASN A 59 -7.76 20.07 -3.13
CA ASN A 59 -7.51 21.18 -2.20
C ASN A 59 -7.93 20.87 -0.75
N THR A 60 -8.57 19.72 -0.51
CA THR A 60 -8.94 19.31 0.85
C THR A 60 -7.70 19.14 1.70
N ALA A 61 -7.61 19.91 2.78
CA ALA A 61 -6.47 19.89 3.68
C ALA A 61 -6.75 19.00 4.90
N PHE A 62 -5.68 18.40 5.44
CA PHE A 62 -5.74 17.73 6.72
C PHE A 62 -6.15 18.72 7.83
N PRO A 63 -7.06 18.34 8.76
CA PRO A 63 -7.52 19.21 9.84
C PRO A 63 -6.49 19.27 10.99
N TYR A 64 -5.50 20.11 10.87
CA TYR A 64 -4.35 20.20 11.79
C TYR A 64 -4.69 20.58 13.24
N GLU A 65 -5.80 21.23 13.49
CA GLU A 65 -5.97 22.04 14.70
C GLU A 65 -6.08 21.25 16.01
N ASN A 66 -6.36 19.93 15.98
CA ASN A 66 -6.52 19.14 17.21
C ASN A 66 -5.96 17.70 17.15
N GLU A 67 -5.28 17.31 16.11
CA GLU A 67 -4.94 15.90 15.88
C GLU A 67 -3.43 15.64 15.75
N ILE A 68 -2.63 16.66 15.58
CA ILE A 68 -1.17 16.52 15.45
C ILE A 68 -0.52 16.52 16.83
N ILE A 69 0.36 15.55 17.03
CA ILE A 69 1.15 15.41 18.25
C ILE A 69 2.59 15.78 17.92
N SER A 70 3.12 16.81 18.58
CA SER A 70 4.55 17.15 18.47
C SER A 70 5.38 16.08 19.18
N MET A 71 6.36 15.52 18.48
CA MET A 71 7.27 14.48 18.99
C MET A 71 8.51 15.07 19.66
N GLY A 72 8.64 16.41 19.73
CA GLY A 72 9.74 17.10 20.42
C GLY A 72 11.09 17.10 19.70
N ASN A 73 11.20 16.44 18.55
CA ASN A 73 12.45 16.33 17.76
C ASN A 73 12.30 16.93 16.35
N GLY A 74 11.34 17.82 16.17
CA GLY A 74 11.01 18.43 14.88
C GLY A 74 10.16 17.54 13.97
N THR A 75 9.67 16.42 14.47
CA THR A 75 8.71 15.57 13.76
C THR A 75 7.35 15.64 14.43
N ASP A 76 6.31 15.52 13.62
CA ASP A 76 4.94 15.42 14.08
C ASP A 76 4.41 13.99 13.88
N GLY A 77 3.45 13.64 14.68
CA GLY A 77 2.75 12.39 14.61
C GLY A 77 1.24 12.58 14.69
N TRP A 78 0.52 11.55 14.32
CA TRP A 78 -0.93 11.50 14.43
C TRP A 78 -1.36 10.10 14.89
N LYS A 79 -2.46 10.04 15.63
CA LYS A 79 -3.05 8.79 16.08
C LYS A 79 -4.48 8.68 15.56
N PRO A 80 -4.82 7.62 14.80
CA PRO A 80 -6.19 7.41 14.35
C PRO A 80 -7.17 7.37 15.52
N LYS A 81 -8.28 8.12 15.42
CA LYS A 81 -9.34 8.06 16.41
C LYS A 81 -9.94 6.65 16.45
N GLY A 82 -10.12 6.09 17.62
CA GLY A 82 -10.59 4.72 17.79
C GLY A 82 -9.51 3.63 17.74
N SER A 83 -8.23 4.00 17.49
CA SER A 83 -7.14 3.04 17.57
C SER A 83 -7.01 2.49 18.99
N LYS A 84 -6.91 1.17 19.12
CA LYS A 84 -6.66 0.46 20.39
C LYS A 84 -5.24 0.69 20.93
N TRP A 85 -4.31 1.12 20.07
CA TRP A 85 -2.90 1.33 20.42
C TRP A 85 -2.68 2.73 20.98
N VAL A 86 -2.38 2.82 22.26
CA VAL A 86 -2.21 4.11 22.96
C VAL A 86 -1.02 4.91 22.41
N THR A 87 0.03 4.22 21.94
CA THR A 87 1.28 4.83 21.48
C THR A 87 1.45 4.86 19.96
N TYR A 88 0.45 4.41 19.22
CA TYR A 88 0.54 4.38 17.77
C TYR A 88 0.48 5.78 17.18
N ILE A 89 1.50 6.15 16.46
CA ILE A 89 1.62 7.46 15.80
C ILE A 89 2.16 7.24 14.39
N ILE A 90 1.42 7.71 13.41
CA ILE A 90 1.90 7.79 12.03
C ILE A 90 2.82 9.01 11.95
N ARG A 91 4.11 8.78 11.74
CA ARG A 91 5.09 9.87 11.63
C ARG A 91 5.08 10.47 10.23
N GLN A 92 5.18 11.78 10.15
CA GLN A 92 5.50 12.46 8.90
C GLN A 92 6.94 12.20 8.49
N HIS A 93 7.17 12.13 7.19
CA HIS A 93 8.51 12.02 6.62
C HIS A 93 9.32 13.33 6.78
N PHE A 94 8.66 14.45 6.99
CA PHE A 94 9.27 15.77 7.03
C PHE A 94 9.18 16.39 8.41
N ALA A 95 10.31 16.96 8.85
CA ALA A 95 10.56 17.41 10.20
C ALA A 95 9.76 18.64 10.63
N ASN A 96 8.79 19.14 9.87
CA ASN A 96 8.05 20.33 10.29
C ASN A 96 6.75 20.53 9.48
N SER A 97 5.64 19.97 9.96
CA SER A 97 4.32 20.20 9.36
C SER A 97 3.92 21.68 9.37
N ALA A 98 4.35 22.46 10.36
CA ALA A 98 4.10 23.88 10.44
C ALA A 98 4.75 24.65 9.29
N SER A 99 5.91 24.22 8.79
CA SER A 99 6.60 24.84 7.66
C SER A 99 5.95 24.52 6.32
N LEU A 100 5.16 23.45 6.24
CA LEU A 100 4.46 23.03 5.03
C LEU A 100 3.11 23.75 4.83
N GLY A 101 2.63 24.48 5.83
CA GLY A 101 1.29 25.11 5.83
C GLY A 101 0.19 24.05 5.74
N LYS A 102 -0.99 24.44 5.30
CA LYS A 102 -2.10 23.48 5.12
C LYS A 102 -1.73 22.42 4.09
N LEU A 103 -1.59 21.16 4.54
CA LEU A 103 -1.27 20.02 3.68
C LEU A 103 -2.53 19.56 2.95
N SER A 104 -2.71 20.02 1.72
CA SER A 104 -3.76 19.57 0.83
C SER A 104 -3.40 18.19 0.23
N MET A 105 -4.40 17.49 -0.36
CA MET A 105 -4.14 16.22 -1.07
C MET A 105 -3.01 16.35 -2.09
N LYS A 106 -3.04 17.41 -2.92
CA LYS A 106 -1.99 17.65 -3.92
C LYS A 106 -0.59 17.69 -3.30
N ARG A 107 -0.45 18.33 -2.15
CA ARG A 107 0.83 18.39 -1.42
C ARG A 107 1.14 17.08 -0.73
N ALA A 108 0.14 16.40 -0.17
CA ALA A 108 0.32 15.11 0.48
C ALA A 108 0.85 14.04 -0.48
N ILE A 109 0.40 14.02 -1.73
CA ILE A 109 0.97 13.16 -2.78
C ILE A 109 2.41 13.57 -3.08
N ALA A 110 2.66 14.86 -3.30
CA ALA A 110 4.00 15.37 -3.67
C ALA A 110 5.05 15.08 -2.60
N TYR A 111 4.67 15.12 -1.33
CA TYR A 111 5.55 14.85 -0.20
C TYR A 111 5.42 13.44 0.37
N SER A 112 4.56 12.59 -0.23
CA SER A 112 4.32 11.23 0.24
C SER A 112 3.93 11.17 1.72
N ASP A 113 3.03 12.06 2.17
CA ASP A 113 2.68 12.20 3.58
C ASP A 113 1.81 11.04 4.10
N ASN A 114 2.28 10.33 5.11
CA ASN A 114 1.56 9.19 5.68
C ASN A 114 0.36 9.62 6.51
N ILE A 115 0.46 10.77 7.20
CA ILE A 115 -0.62 11.25 8.09
C ILE A 115 -1.86 11.58 7.26
N TYR A 116 -1.69 12.30 6.16
CA TYR A 116 -2.79 12.64 5.27
C TYR A 116 -3.49 11.38 4.75
N PHE A 117 -2.73 10.42 4.25
CA PHE A 117 -3.30 9.21 3.67
C PHE A 117 -3.89 8.26 4.70
N GLY A 118 -3.29 8.14 5.89
CA GLY A 118 -3.90 7.42 7.00
C GLY A 118 -5.24 8.06 7.43
N TRP A 119 -5.28 9.40 7.54
CA TRP A 119 -6.50 10.14 7.79
C TRP A 119 -7.54 9.94 6.68
N LEU A 120 -7.14 10.01 5.41
CA LEU A 120 -8.04 9.79 4.28
C LEU A 120 -8.65 8.39 4.31
N GLY A 121 -7.86 7.36 4.62
CA GLY A 121 -8.39 6.00 4.82
C GLY A 121 -9.47 5.94 5.89
N MET A 122 -9.27 6.65 7.00
CA MET A 122 -10.28 6.77 8.05
C MET A 122 -11.55 7.53 7.61
N GLN A 123 -11.42 8.53 6.73
CA GLN A 123 -12.58 9.26 6.18
C GLN A 123 -13.38 8.39 5.19
N LEU A 124 -12.69 7.58 4.39
CA LEU A 124 -13.30 6.61 3.47
C LEU A 124 -14.06 5.52 4.24
N GLY A 125 -13.46 5.04 5.33
CA GLY A 125 -13.96 3.88 6.06
C GLY A 125 -13.66 2.55 5.35
N ALA A 126 -13.75 1.45 6.10
CA ALA A 126 -13.34 0.13 5.63
C ALA A 126 -14.20 -0.38 4.45
N GLU A 127 -15.51 -0.15 4.49
CA GLU A 127 -16.42 -0.63 3.44
C GLU A 127 -16.11 -0.01 2.07
N VAL A 128 -15.98 1.31 2.04
CA VAL A 128 -15.63 2.02 0.80
C VAL A 128 -14.24 1.61 0.32
N PHE A 129 -13.31 1.44 1.25
CA PHE A 129 -11.95 1.02 0.92
C PHE A 129 -11.92 -0.38 0.29
N LEU A 130 -12.67 -1.35 0.85
CA LEU A 130 -12.77 -2.72 0.32
C LEU A 130 -13.46 -2.75 -1.04
N GLU A 131 -14.58 -2.01 -1.21
CA GLU A 131 -15.29 -1.90 -2.48
C GLU A 131 -14.38 -1.36 -3.59
N TRP A 132 -13.66 -0.29 -3.31
CA TRP A 132 -12.76 0.31 -4.28
C TRP A 132 -11.51 -0.52 -4.54
N ALA A 133 -11.01 -1.24 -3.54
CA ALA A 133 -9.93 -2.19 -3.73
C ALA A 133 -10.32 -3.30 -4.73
N GLU A 134 -11.57 -3.77 -4.65
CA GLU A 134 -12.11 -4.72 -5.62
C GLU A 134 -12.21 -4.10 -7.03
N LYS A 135 -12.78 -2.89 -7.16
CA LYS A 135 -12.88 -2.16 -8.43
C LYS A 135 -11.52 -1.91 -9.10
N LEU A 136 -10.48 -1.69 -8.30
CA LEU A 136 -9.10 -1.49 -8.77
C LEU A 136 -8.34 -2.81 -9.02
N GLY A 137 -9.00 -3.97 -8.87
CA GLY A 137 -8.42 -5.29 -9.19
C GLY A 137 -7.52 -5.86 -8.10
N PHE A 138 -7.63 -5.40 -6.84
CA PHE A 138 -6.81 -5.91 -5.74
C PHE A 138 -7.43 -7.08 -4.97
N LYS A 139 -8.66 -7.46 -5.20
CA LYS A 139 -9.31 -8.55 -4.48
C LYS A 139 -9.20 -9.87 -5.22
N GLU A 140 -9.40 -9.87 -6.52
CA GLU A 140 -9.29 -11.05 -7.36
C GLU A 140 -8.10 -10.93 -8.32
N ALA A 141 -7.51 -12.07 -8.65
CA ALA A 141 -6.48 -12.11 -9.68
C ALA A 141 -7.12 -11.78 -11.05
N ALA A 142 -6.64 -10.74 -11.71
CA ALA A 142 -7.06 -10.44 -13.06
C ALA A 142 -6.70 -11.62 -14.01
N PRO A 143 -7.48 -11.86 -15.09
CA PRO A 143 -7.09 -12.81 -16.11
C PRO A 143 -5.69 -12.48 -16.65
N PHE A 144 -4.78 -13.43 -16.57
CA PHE A 144 -3.40 -13.28 -17.00
C PHE A 144 -2.87 -14.61 -17.53
N ASP A 145 -2.01 -14.59 -18.53
CA ASP A 145 -1.50 -15.81 -19.19
C ASP A 145 -0.64 -16.69 -18.26
N LEU A 146 -0.08 -16.11 -17.21
CA LEU A 146 0.68 -16.83 -16.20
C LEU A 146 -0.09 -16.90 -14.87
N PRO A 147 0.18 -17.89 -14.01
CA PRO A 147 -0.41 -17.95 -12.68
C PRO A 147 -0.17 -16.64 -11.91
N LEU A 148 -1.23 -15.95 -11.56
CA LEU A 148 -1.21 -14.69 -10.82
C LEU A 148 -1.81 -14.90 -9.43
N GLN A 149 -1.06 -14.54 -8.39
CA GLN A 149 -1.57 -14.54 -7.02
C GLN A 149 -2.52 -13.36 -6.81
N SER A 150 -3.61 -13.62 -6.08
CA SER A 150 -4.51 -12.53 -5.65
C SER A 150 -3.84 -11.64 -4.61
N ALA A 151 -4.13 -10.36 -4.64
CA ALA A 151 -3.75 -9.45 -3.57
C ALA A 151 -4.52 -9.79 -2.27
N SER A 152 -4.01 -9.32 -1.14
CA SER A 152 -4.68 -9.35 0.14
C SER A 152 -4.74 -7.92 0.68
N ILE A 153 -5.92 -7.39 0.90
CA ILE A 153 -6.10 -6.05 1.50
C ILE A 153 -5.87 -6.13 3.00
N ALA A 154 -6.41 -7.17 3.63
CA ALA A 154 -6.18 -7.57 5.00
C ALA A 154 -6.22 -9.10 5.08
N ASN A 155 -5.73 -9.68 6.16
CA ASN A 155 -5.85 -11.13 6.40
C ASN A 155 -7.32 -11.54 6.58
N ASP A 156 -8.13 -10.60 7.12
CA ASP A 156 -9.57 -10.72 7.27
C ASP A 156 -10.18 -9.31 7.10
N ASP A 157 -11.21 -9.18 6.28
CA ASP A 157 -11.94 -7.93 6.07
C ASP A 157 -12.51 -7.37 7.39
N ASP A 158 -12.89 -8.24 8.34
CA ASP A 158 -13.37 -7.82 9.66
C ASP A 158 -12.27 -7.17 10.51
N ASN A 159 -11.02 -7.55 10.31
CA ASN A 159 -9.89 -6.84 10.94
C ASN A 159 -9.80 -5.41 10.44
N LEU A 160 -9.96 -5.19 9.14
CA LEU A 160 -9.94 -3.84 8.57
C LEU A 160 -11.09 -2.96 9.09
N ARG A 161 -12.28 -3.56 9.30
CA ARG A 161 -13.46 -2.89 9.86
C ARG A 161 -13.29 -2.49 11.32
N ASN A 162 -12.61 -3.32 12.09
CA ASN A 162 -12.54 -3.21 13.53
C ASN A 162 -11.24 -2.61 14.08
N ASP A 163 -10.22 -2.43 13.24
CA ASP A 163 -8.94 -1.85 13.62
C ASP A 163 -8.62 -0.58 12.82
N ALA A 164 -8.86 0.56 13.46
CA ALA A 164 -8.56 1.88 12.91
C ALA A 164 -7.07 2.05 12.54
N LYS A 165 -6.16 1.38 13.26
CA LYS A 165 -4.74 1.39 12.92
C LYS A 165 -4.50 0.66 11.61
N LEU A 166 -5.06 -0.54 11.48
CA LEU A 166 -4.90 -1.35 10.27
C LEU A 166 -5.45 -0.61 9.04
N LEU A 167 -6.64 -0.01 9.15
CA LEU A 167 -7.24 0.78 8.08
C LEU A 167 -6.35 1.96 7.68
N ALA A 168 -5.82 2.70 8.66
CA ALA A 168 -4.93 3.82 8.38
C ALA A 168 -3.61 3.36 7.73
N ASP A 169 -3.01 2.27 8.20
CA ASP A 169 -1.78 1.70 7.62
C ASP A 169 -2.02 1.22 6.18
N THR A 170 -3.12 0.53 5.95
CA THR A 170 -3.51 0.03 4.61
C THR A 170 -3.64 1.18 3.62
N ALA A 171 -4.21 2.30 4.05
CA ALA A 171 -4.44 3.47 3.20
C ALA A 171 -3.15 4.12 2.66
N PHE A 172 -2.01 3.93 3.31
CA PHE A 172 -0.72 4.38 2.76
C PHE A 172 0.21 3.23 2.34
N GLY A 173 -0.37 2.03 2.13
CA GLY A 173 0.32 0.91 1.51
C GLY A 173 1.11 0.01 2.46
N GLN A 174 0.72 -0.03 3.73
CA GLN A 174 1.34 -0.83 4.79
C GLN A 174 0.31 -1.76 5.46
N GLY A 175 0.56 -2.16 6.69
CA GLY A 175 -0.32 -3.08 7.42
C GLY A 175 -0.25 -4.51 6.84
N GLU A 176 -1.41 -5.08 6.58
CA GLU A 176 -1.56 -6.44 6.02
C GLU A 176 -1.73 -6.43 4.49
N LEU A 177 -1.68 -5.26 3.86
CA LEU A 177 -1.83 -5.09 2.42
C LEU A 177 -0.65 -5.72 1.67
N LEU A 178 -0.94 -6.70 0.85
CA LEU A 178 0.01 -7.40 0.00
C LEU A 178 -0.51 -7.45 -1.43
N VAL A 179 0.27 -6.98 -2.38
CA VAL A 179 -0.08 -6.97 -3.81
C VAL A 179 1.04 -7.58 -4.65
N THR A 180 0.70 -8.12 -5.81
CA THR A 180 1.73 -8.48 -6.79
C THR A 180 2.15 -7.25 -7.60
N PRO A 181 3.40 -7.18 -8.07
CA PRO A 181 3.83 -6.10 -8.96
C PRO A 181 2.96 -5.95 -10.21
N VAL A 182 2.46 -7.06 -10.76
CA VAL A 182 1.57 -7.05 -11.94
C VAL A 182 0.22 -6.40 -11.62
N GLN A 183 -0.40 -6.75 -10.49
CA GLN A 183 -1.68 -6.12 -10.09
C GLN A 183 -1.51 -4.62 -9.86
N LEU A 184 -0.41 -4.22 -9.20
CA LEU A 184 -0.15 -2.81 -8.99
C LEU A 184 0.06 -2.06 -10.31
N ALA A 185 0.81 -2.63 -11.25
CA ALA A 185 1.01 -2.06 -12.58
C ALA A 185 -0.32 -1.95 -13.36
N ALA A 186 -1.18 -2.98 -13.29
CA ALA A 186 -2.50 -2.96 -13.91
C ALA A 186 -3.39 -1.84 -13.33
N ALA A 187 -3.41 -1.67 -12.01
CA ALA A 187 -4.16 -0.59 -11.37
C ALA A 187 -3.68 0.82 -11.76
N TYR A 188 -2.44 0.97 -12.20
CA TYR A 188 -1.90 2.24 -12.72
C TYR A 188 -2.17 2.45 -14.21
N SER A 189 -2.71 1.47 -14.92
CA SER A 189 -2.98 1.53 -16.37
C SER A 189 -4.43 1.91 -16.73
N VAL A 190 -5.28 2.10 -15.73
CA VAL A 190 -6.68 2.50 -15.88
C VAL A 190 -6.86 4.00 -15.86
#